data_0e458db8c7974fe576e586e11d681c62
#
_entry.id   0e458db8c7974fe576e586e11d681c62
#
_cell.length_a   1.000
_cell.length_b   1.000
_cell.length_c   1.000
_cell.angle_alpha   90.00
_cell.angle_beta   90.00
_cell.angle_gamma   90.00
#
_symmetry.space_group_name_H-M   'P 1'
#
loop_
_entity.id
_entity.type
_entity.pdbx_description
1 polymer ?
#
loop_
_entity_poly.entity_id
_entity_poly.type
_entity_poly.pdbx_seq_one_letter_code
_entity_poly.pdbx_strand_id
1 'polypeptide(L)'
;MPMDDLAVYLDEHEATIVKEFKRRIAVSDSDQYKGLIHLNGQALYRMVIEYFRSEITLEDIKELAYKVAYERNRAETNIGDFVSNVCMGREMVIDLLQKGPFTPAALIPALLKINECFDVFLVHAVFKYTDLKDNALEEKKLFIERSHKDRLTILGQMASSFVHEFRNPLTSIMGFSRLLKEDYPNLPYVEIIENELRQLNYRVSQFLLVSKKGAVYKQMEVFSVWELFDEILSFLYPNIVDVNVDIKCSIDPTFQLKGYKDEMKQVFINIISNALDALHKKTGDKEIGIEVSQTPDRSLITVSNNGSPIPPDLLSVIFEPFFTTKELGTGIGLYVCKEIIERHGGTITCESTDQQTKFSMQFNPCDTCTSGSMSMSHHI
;
A
#
# COMPACT_ATOMS: atom_id res chain seq x y z
N MET A 1 41.25 -40.34 -19.76
CA MET A 1 41.43 -40.13 -21.22
C MET A 1 40.23 -39.54 -21.98
N PRO A 2 38.99 -40.01 -21.95
CA PRO A 2 37.99 -39.39 -22.83
C PRO A 2 37.60 -37.94 -22.44
N MET A 3 37.67 -37.56 -21.16
CA MET A 3 37.27 -36.21 -20.71
C MET A 3 38.36 -35.17 -20.94
N ASP A 4 39.62 -35.53 -20.80
CA ASP A 4 40.74 -34.61 -21.04
C ASP A 4 40.87 -34.23 -22.52
N ASP A 5 40.62 -35.18 -23.46
CA ASP A 5 40.60 -34.88 -24.90
C ASP A 5 39.46 -33.91 -25.26
N LEU A 6 38.29 -34.04 -24.64
CA LEU A 6 37.16 -33.13 -24.80
C LEU A 6 37.47 -31.73 -24.23
N ALA A 7 38.12 -31.66 -23.06
CA ALA A 7 38.55 -30.44 -22.46
C ALA A 7 39.58 -29.67 -23.31
N VAL A 8 40.55 -30.41 -23.91
CA VAL A 8 41.53 -29.83 -24.84
C VAL A 8 40.82 -29.24 -26.08
N TYR A 9 39.88 -30.02 -26.67
CA TYR A 9 39.12 -29.56 -27.83
C TYR A 9 38.31 -28.31 -27.53
N LEU A 10 37.66 -28.23 -26.39
CA LEU A 10 36.96 -27.01 -25.94
C LEU A 10 37.92 -25.82 -25.76
N ASP A 11 39.08 -26.03 -25.15
CA ASP A 11 40.11 -25.01 -24.91
C ASP A 11 40.61 -24.39 -26.25
N GLU A 12 40.88 -25.25 -27.25
CA GLU A 12 41.27 -24.80 -28.59
C GLU A 12 40.19 -23.95 -29.31
N HIS A 13 38.91 -24.13 -28.98
CA HIS A 13 37.79 -23.45 -29.62
C HIS A 13 37.23 -22.28 -28.78
N GLU A 14 37.78 -21.97 -27.60
CA GLU A 14 37.30 -20.93 -26.70
C GLU A 14 37.07 -19.58 -27.40
N ALA A 15 38.08 -19.08 -28.12
CA ALA A 15 38.01 -17.78 -28.79
C ALA A 15 36.87 -17.70 -29.83
N THR A 16 36.59 -18.81 -30.52
CA THR A 16 35.54 -18.90 -31.54
C THR A 16 34.16 -18.89 -30.91
N ILE A 17 33.96 -19.69 -29.86
CA ILE A 17 32.69 -19.79 -29.14
C ILE A 17 32.35 -18.47 -28.40
N VAL A 18 33.31 -17.90 -27.72
CA VAL A 18 33.10 -16.61 -27.01
C VAL A 18 32.74 -15.48 -27.98
N LYS A 19 33.36 -15.46 -29.16
CA LYS A 19 33.01 -14.50 -30.22
C LYS A 19 31.59 -14.70 -30.74
N GLU A 20 31.17 -15.94 -30.99
CA GLU A 20 29.83 -16.27 -31.46
C GLU A 20 28.78 -16.04 -30.37
N PHE A 21 29.06 -16.36 -29.12
CA PHE A 21 28.20 -16.02 -27.98
C PHE A 21 27.95 -14.53 -27.89
N LYS A 22 29.02 -13.73 -27.98
CA LYS A 22 28.92 -12.25 -27.97
C LYS A 22 28.02 -11.69 -29.07
N ARG A 23 27.94 -12.38 -30.22
CA ARG A 23 27.09 -11.95 -31.37
C ARG A 23 25.62 -12.27 -31.13
N ARG A 24 25.30 -13.35 -30.41
CA ARG A 24 23.94 -13.87 -30.21
C ARG A 24 23.26 -13.37 -28.95
N ILE A 25 24.04 -12.95 -27.98
CA ILE A 25 23.55 -12.57 -26.67
C ILE A 25 22.54 -11.41 -26.74
N ALA A 26 21.41 -11.55 -26.06
CA ALA A 26 20.46 -10.48 -25.85
C ALA A 26 20.94 -9.58 -24.70
N VAL A 27 21.20 -8.31 -24.99
CA VAL A 27 21.63 -7.32 -24.00
C VAL A 27 20.74 -6.11 -24.13
N SER A 28 20.13 -5.69 -23.02
CA SER A 28 19.37 -4.44 -22.98
C SER A 28 20.29 -3.24 -23.21
N ASP A 29 19.79 -2.25 -23.95
CA ASP A 29 20.53 -1.01 -24.20
C ASP A 29 20.80 -0.20 -22.94
N SER A 30 20.02 -0.39 -21.88
CA SER A 30 20.15 0.25 -20.59
C SER A 30 21.13 -0.45 -19.62
N ASP A 31 21.68 -1.64 -19.97
CA ASP A 31 22.59 -2.36 -19.07
C ASP A 31 23.95 -1.67 -18.99
N GLN A 32 24.24 -1.07 -17.84
CA GLN A 32 25.52 -0.40 -17.55
C GLN A 32 26.71 -1.36 -17.49
N TYR A 33 26.46 -2.67 -17.38
CA TYR A 33 27.46 -3.71 -17.26
C TYR A 33 27.59 -4.58 -18.50
N LYS A 34 27.18 -4.05 -19.70
CA LYS A 34 27.32 -4.75 -20.98
C LYS A 34 28.71 -5.37 -21.18
N GLY A 35 29.77 -4.67 -20.71
CA GLY A 35 31.15 -5.14 -20.80
C GLY A 35 31.46 -6.40 -19.98
N LEU A 36 30.69 -6.68 -18.91
CA LEU A 36 30.90 -7.86 -18.07
C LEU A 36 30.17 -9.11 -18.55
N ILE A 37 29.13 -8.96 -19.39
CA ILE A 37 28.32 -10.10 -19.85
C ILE A 37 29.16 -11.11 -20.65
N HIS A 38 30.07 -10.63 -21.50
CA HIS A 38 30.95 -11.52 -22.25
C HIS A 38 32.00 -12.18 -21.37
N LEU A 39 32.45 -11.53 -20.28
CA LEU A 39 33.36 -12.13 -19.30
C LEU A 39 32.64 -13.24 -18.53
N ASN A 40 31.38 -13.07 -18.20
CA ASN A 40 30.57 -14.10 -17.57
C ASN A 40 30.29 -15.28 -18.51
N GLY A 41 30.05 -15.02 -19.81
CA GLY A 41 29.96 -16.07 -20.84
C GLY A 41 31.25 -16.86 -20.99
N GLN A 42 32.40 -16.17 -20.95
CA GLN A 42 33.71 -16.82 -20.98
C GLN A 42 33.95 -17.64 -19.69
N ALA A 43 33.57 -17.09 -18.50
CA ALA A 43 33.68 -17.82 -17.25
C ALA A 43 32.81 -19.08 -17.22
N LEU A 44 31.60 -19.03 -17.77
CA LEU A 44 30.74 -20.23 -17.92
C LEU A 44 31.33 -21.27 -18.88
N TYR A 45 31.95 -20.83 -19.95
CA TYR A 45 32.63 -21.74 -20.88
C TYR A 45 33.82 -22.41 -20.20
N ARG A 46 34.65 -21.65 -19.48
CA ARG A 46 35.81 -22.20 -18.75
C ARG A 46 35.39 -23.12 -17.61
N MET A 47 34.28 -22.83 -16.94
CA MET A 47 33.72 -23.72 -15.92
C MET A 47 33.52 -25.15 -16.45
N VAL A 48 33.05 -25.33 -17.70
CA VAL A 48 32.89 -26.65 -18.29
C VAL A 48 34.25 -27.34 -18.49
N ILE A 49 35.25 -26.60 -19.00
CA ILE A 49 36.62 -27.15 -19.25
C ILE A 49 37.25 -27.58 -17.92
N GLU A 50 37.23 -26.71 -16.91
CA GLU A 50 37.78 -26.97 -15.58
C GLU A 50 37.08 -28.14 -14.88
N TYR A 51 35.76 -28.25 -15.03
CA TYR A 51 34.98 -29.37 -14.50
C TYR A 51 35.30 -30.70 -15.22
N PHE A 52 35.56 -30.68 -16.52
CA PHE A 52 36.00 -31.85 -17.24
C PHE A 52 37.37 -32.35 -16.79
N ARG A 53 38.28 -31.40 -16.47
CA ARG A 53 39.62 -31.67 -15.91
C ARG A 53 39.60 -32.03 -14.43
N SER A 54 38.42 -31.99 -13.79
CA SER A 54 38.25 -32.16 -12.34
C SER A 54 39.05 -31.14 -11.50
N GLU A 55 39.30 -29.94 -12.06
CA GLU A 55 39.97 -28.84 -11.41
C GLU A 55 39.02 -28.06 -10.49
N ILE A 56 37.69 -28.12 -10.76
CA ILE A 56 36.63 -27.50 -9.93
C ILE A 56 35.58 -28.55 -9.57
N THR A 57 34.85 -28.26 -8.50
CA THR A 57 33.75 -29.02 -7.94
C THR A 57 32.40 -28.37 -8.21
N LEU A 58 31.30 -29.07 -7.91
CA LEU A 58 29.96 -28.48 -7.98
C LEU A 58 29.76 -27.32 -6.95
N GLU A 59 30.53 -27.30 -5.87
CA GLU A 59 30.50 -26.18 -4.90
C GLU A 59 31.16 -24.92 -5.48
N ASP A 60 32.24 -25.05 -6.22
CA ASP A 60 32.88 -23.94 -6.93
C ASP A 60 31.94 -23.34 -8.00
N ILE A 61 31.17 -24.22 -8.68
CA ILE A 61 30.13 -23.79 -9.63
C ILE A 61 29.03 -22.97 -8.93
N LYS A 62 28.65 -23.37 -7.74
CA LYS A 62 27.68 -22.64 -6.89
C LYS A 62 28.17 -21.24 -6.50
N GLU A 63 29.46 -21.18 -6.08
CA GLU A 63 30.06 -19.88 -5.76
C GLU A 63 30.09 -18.94 -6.97
N LEU A 64 30.43 -19.48 -8.15
CA LEU A 64 30.36 -18.73 -9.40
C LEU A 64 28.95 -18.25 -9.70
N ALA A 65 27.95 -19.10 -9.50
CA ALA A 65 26.54 -18.76 -9.68
C ALA A 65 26.10 -17.61 -8.77
N TYR A 66 26.51 -17.62 -7.50
CA TYR A 66 26.21 -16.54 -6.56
C TYR A 66 26.86 -15.21 -6.95
N LYS A 67 28.12 -15.26 -7.38
CA LYS A 67 28.83 -14.08 -7.87
C LYS A 67 28.13 -13.45 -9.08
N VAL A 68 27.80 -14.26 -10.07
CA VAL A 68 27.10 -13.79 -11.29
C VAL A 68 25.72 -13.28 -10.96
N ALA A 69 24.96 -13.94 -10.07
CA ALA A 69 23.65 -13.47 -9.62
C ALA A 69 23.73 -12.09 -8.98
N TYR A 70 24.73 -11.85 -8.11
CA TYR A 70 24.94 -10.55 -7.48
C TYR A 70 25.25 -9.45 -8.52
N GLU A 71 26.13 -9.73 -9.49
CA GLU A 71 26.43 -8.79 -10.58
C GLU A 71 25.20 -8.46 -11.43
N ARG A 72 24.40 -9.49 -11.77
CA ARG A 72 23.18 -9.31 -12.57
C ARG A 72 22.08 -8.57 -11.82
N ASN A 73 21.94 -8.80 -10.51
CA ASN A 73 21.02 -8.04 -9.67
C ASN A 73 21.40 -6.56 -9.63
N ARG A 74 22.70 -6.22 -9.50
CA ARG A 74 23.18 -4.83 -9.55
C ARG A 74 22.99 -4.17 -10.91
N ALA A 75 23.03 -4.96 -11.98
CA ALA A 75 22.79 -4.49 -13.33
C ALA A 75 21.29 -4.34 -13.66
N GLU A 76 20.40 -4.67 -12.74
CA GLU A 76 18.94 -4.70 -12.95
C GLU A 76 18.51 -5.54 -14.16
N THR A 77 19.31 -6.54 -14.52
CA THR A 77 19.07 -7.41 -15.68
C THR A 77 17.76 -8.19 -15.50
N ASN A 78 16.97 -8.34 -16.56
CA ASN A 78 15.81 -9.23 -16.52
C ASN A 78 16.26 -10.67 -16.33
N ILE A 79 15.66 -11.36 -15.36
CA ILE A 79 16.03 -12.76 -15.05
C ILE A 79 15.78 -13.71 -16.23
N GLY A 80 14.74 -13.45 -17.05
CA GLY A 80 14.45 -14.22 -18.25
C GLY A 80 15.56 -14.12 -19.29
N ASP A 81 16.08 -12.91 -19.53
CA ASP A 81 17.19 -12.68 -20.46
C ASP A 81 18.48 -13.35 -19.96
N PHE A 82 18.72 -13.29 -18.64
CA PHE A 82 19.86 -13.99 -18.02
C PHE A 82 19.79 -15.49 -18.25
N VAL A 83 18.65 -16.12 -17.91
CA VAL A 83 18.44 -17.58 -18.10
C VAL A 83 18.57 -17.96 -19.57
N SER A 84 17.97 -17.19 -20.47
CA SER A 84 18.04 -17.42 -21.92
C SER A 84 19.48 -17.41 -22.43
N ASN A 85 20.29 -16.44 -21.99
CA ASN A 85 21.70 -16.34 -22.37
C ASN A 85 22.54 -17.50 -21.86
N VAL A 86 22.28 -17.99 -20.64
CA VAL A 86 22.96 -19.18 -20.08
C VAL A 86 22.56 -20.45 -20.82
N CYS A 87 21.27 -20.63 -21.12
CA CYS A 87 20.79 -21.76 -21.93
C CYS A 87 21.39 -21.76 -23.33
N MET A 88 21.46 -20.61 -23.99
CA MET A 88 22.12 -20.46 -25.28
C MET A 88 23.60 -20.83 -25.20
N GLY A 89 24.32 -20.40 -24.16
CA GLY A 89 25.72 -20.80 -23.92
C GLY A 89 25.87 -22.30 -23.79
N ARG A 90 25.00 -22.99 -23.05
CA ARG A 90 24.94 -24.44 -22.93
C ARG A 90 24.77 -25.15 -24.32
N GLU A 91 23.78 -24.68 -25.08
CA GLU A 91 23.50 -25.22 -26.41
C GLU A 91 24.71 -25.09 -27.35
N MET A 92 25.40 -23.94 -27.30
CA MET A 92 26.59 -23.74 -28.12
C MET A 92 27.74 -24.66 -27.76
N VAL A 93 27.94 -24.97 -26.46
CA VAL A 93 28.96 -25.95 -26.02
C VAL A 93 28.61 -27.36 -26.51
N ILE A 94 27.34 -27.73 -26.37
CA ILE A 94 26.84 -29.04 -26.84
C ILE A 94 26.99 -29.18 -28.35
N ASP A 95 26.59 -28.18 -29.12
CA ASP A 95 26.67 -28.16 -30.58
C ASP A 95 28.13 -28.25 -31.09
N LEU A 96 29.07 -27.59 -30.41
CA LEU A 96 30.48 -27.68 -30.70
C LEU A 96 31.01 -29.09 -30.52
N LEU A 97 30.71 -29.76 -29.41
CA LEU A 97 31.17 -31.13 -29.14
C LEU A 97 30.54 -32.14 -30.08
N GLN A 98 29.29 -31.97 -30.48
CA GLN A 98 28.60 -32.86 -31.43
C GLN A 98 29.22 -32.79 -32.84
N LYS A 99 29.77 -31.65 -33.22
CA LYS A 99 30.48 -31.43 -34.51
C LYS A 99 31.94 -31.88 -34.46
N GLY A 100 32.46 -32.18 -33.27
CA GLY A 100 33.83 -32.65 -33.07
C GLY A 100 34.06 -34.11 -33.48
N PRO A 101 35.31 -34.56 -33.52
CA PRO A 101 35.71 -35.92 -33.96
C PRO A 101 35.54 -36.96 -32.84
N PHE A 102 34.42 -36.92 -32.11
CA PHE A 102 34.20 -37.77 -30.95
C PHE A 102 33.19 -38.88 -31.21
N THR A 103 33.41 -40.03 -30.59
CA THR A 103 32.45 -41.13 -30.63
C THR A 103 31.24 -40.91 -29.71
N PRO A 104 30.06 -41.47 -30.01
CA PRO A 104 28.91 -41.40 -29.12
C PRO A 104 29.19 -41.87 -27.69
N ALA A 105 30.04 -42.86 -27.53
CA ALA A 105 30.43 -43.38 -26.21
C ALA A 105 31.22 -42.36 -25.37
N ALA A 106 31.97 -41.44 -25.99
CA ALA A 106 32.65 -40.35 -25.31
C ALA A 106 31.70 -39.14 -25.07
N LEU A 107 30.79 -38.87 -26.01
CA LEU A 107 29.88 -37.72 -25.93
C LEU A 107 28.81 -37.87 -24.85
N ILE A 108 28.22 -39.05 -24.67
CA ILE A 108 27.12 -39.23 -23.70
C ILE A 108 27.53 -38.84 -22.27
N PRO A 109 28.63 -39.29 -21.68
CA PRO A 109 29.06 -38.84 -20.36
C PRO A 109 29.40 -37.35 -20.30
N ALA A 110 29.93 -36.77 -21.38
CA ALA A 110 30.25 -35.35 -21.46
C ALA A 110 28.99 -34.50 -21.45
N LEU A 111 27.96 -34.86 -22.21
CA LEU A 111 26.67 -34.15 -22.23
C LEU A 111 25.97 -34.18 -20.86
N LEU A 112 26.05 -35.31 -20.15
CA LEU A 112 25.52 -35.41 -18.79
C LEU A 112 26.25 -34.46 -17.85
N LYS A 113 27.58 -34.39 -17.88
CA LYS A 113 28.37 -33.47 -17.09
C LYS A 113 28.10 -31.98 -17.43
N ILE A 114 27.95 -31.65 -18.72
CA ILE A 114 27.58 -30.29 -19.14
C ILE A 114 26.23 -29.91 -18.55
N ASN A 115 25.22 -30.78 -18.71
CA ASN A 115 23.90 -30.48 -18.13
C ASN A 115 23.97 -30.32 -16.61
N GLU A 116 24.70 -31.21 -15.91
CA GLU A 116 24.89 -31.09 -14.46
C GLU A 116 25.50 -29.72 -14.05
N CYS A 117 26.57 -29.29 -14.73
CA CYS A 117 27.19 -27.98 -14.48
C CYS A 117 26.22 -26.82 -14.66
N PHE A 118 25.56 -26.78 -15.82
CA PHE A 118 24.65 -25.67 -16.14
C PHE A 118 23.39 -25.68 -15.28
N ASP A 119 22.85 -26.87 -14.94
CA ASP A 119 21.67 -26.97 -14.08
C ASP A 119 21.99 -26.50 -12.65
N VAL A 120 23.13 -26.94 -12.07
CA VAL A 120 23.60 -26.45 -10.77
C VAL A 120 23.81 -24.93 -10.80
N PHE A 121 24.51 -24.43 -11.83
CA PHE A 121 24.73 -23.00 -11.98
C PHE A 121 23.42 -22.21 -12.07
N LEU A 122 22.48 -22.62 -12.95
CA LEU A 122 21.22 -21.93 -13.15
C LEU A 122 20.35 -21.92 -11.89
N VAL A 123 20.19 -23.07 -11.26
CA VAL A 123 19.36 -23.20 -10.06
C VAL A 123 19.85 -22.25 -8.97
N HIS A 124 21.17 -22.27 -8.70
CA HIS A 124 21.74 -21.43 -7.66
C HIS A 124 21.81 -19.95 -8.02
N ALA A 125 22.04 -19.61 -9.29
CA ALA A 125 22.05 -18.22 -9.76
C ALA A 125 20.65 -17.61 -9.70
N VAL A 126 19.62 -18.32 -10.16
CA VAL A 126 18.22 -17.85 -10.12
C VAL A 126 17.75 -17.71 -8.68
N PHE A 127 18.01 -18.73 -7.84
CA PHE A 127 17.63 -18.68 -6.42
C PHE A 127 18.26 -17.45 -5.72
N LYS A 128 19.57 -17.25 -5.90
CA LYS A 128 20.28 -16.13 -5.27
C LYS A 128 19.81 -14.78 -5.82
N TYR A 129 19.56 -14.67 -7.12
CA TYR A 129 19.03 -13.47 -7.74
C TYR A 129 17.66 -13.10 -7.15
N THR A 130 16.75 -14.07 -7.01
CA THR A 130 15.41 -13.86 -6.43
C THR A 130 15.51 -13.44 -4.97
N ASP A 131 16.33 -14.13 -4.16
CA ASP A 131 16.59 -13.79 -2.77
C ASP A 131 17.07 -12.32 -2.60
N LEU A 132 18.01 -11.88 -3.45
CA LEU A 132 18.50 -10.49 -3.45
C LEU A 132 17.42 -9.48 -3.80
N LYS A 133 16.52 -9.80 -4.73
CA LYS A 133 15.40 -8.93 -5.12
C LYS A 133 14.37 -8.83 -4.02
N ASP A 134 14.01 -9.93 -3.39
CA ASP A 134 13.00 -9.97 -2.33
C ASP A 134 13.50 -9.20 -1.10
N ASN A 135 14.76 -9.39 -0.70
CA ASN A 135 15.38 -8.65 0.40
C ASN A 135 15.41 -7.13 0.12
N ALA A 136 15.77 -6.71 -1.09
CA ALA A 136 15.79 -5.30 -1.47
C ALA A 136 14.38 -4.67 -1.45
N LEU A 137 13.37 -5.44 -1.84
CA LEU A 137 11.97 -5.02 -1.82
C LEU A 137 11.46 -4.83 -0.37
N GLU A 138 11.82 -5.78 0.50
CA GLU A 138 11.46 -5.72 1.92
C GLU A 138 12.16 -4.56 2.65
N GLU A 139 13.44 -4.34 2.41
CA GLU A 139 14.18 -3.18 2.93
C GLU A 139 13.54 -1.86 2.49
N LYS A 140 13.17 -1.75 1.21
CA LYS A 140 12.51 -0.55 0.67
C LYS A 140 11.15 -0.32 1.34
N LYS A 141 10.38 -1.38 1.56
CA LYS A 141 9.09 -1.32 2.26
C LYS A 141 9.25 -0.82 3.69
N LEU A 142 10.17 -1.41 4.45
CA LEU A 142 10.48 -1.00 5.82
C LEU A 142 11.01 0.44 5.91
N PHE A 143 11.80 0.89 4.93
CA PHE A 143 12.26 2.27 4.86
C PHE A 143 11.11 3.25 4.66
N ILE A 144 10.17 2.94 3.76
CA ILE A 144 8.97 3.76 3.54
C ILE A 144 8.13 3.85 4.81
N GLU A 145 7.87 2.73 5.48
CA GLU A 145 7.11 2.67 6.73
C GLU A 145 7.77 3.49 7.85
N ARG A 146 9.09 3.39 8.01
CA ARG A 146 9.86 4.20 8.98
C ARG A 146 9.80 5.69 8.65
N SER A 147 10.00 6.05 7.39
CA SER A 147 9.93 7.45 6.95
C SER A 147 8.56 8.06 7.19
N HIS A 148 7.46 7.31 6.96
CA HIS A 148 6.10 7.74 7.30
C HIS A 148 5.94 7.95 8.80
N LYS A 149 6.40 7.00 9.62
CA LYS A 149 6.32 7.10 11.08
C LYS A 149 7.11 8.28 11.64
N ASP A 150 8.30 8.54 11.11
CA ASP A 150 9.14 9.67 11.54
C ASP A 150 8.48 11.01 11.18
N ARG A 151 7.92 11.14 9.97
CA ARG A 151 7.16 12.33 9.56
C ARG A 151 5.96 12.58 10.47
N LEU A 152 5.20 11.52 10.80
CA LEU A 152 4.07 11.61 11.74
C LEU A 152 4.54 12.02 13.15
N THR A 153 5.68 11.54 13.60
CA THR A 153 6.23 11.87 14.93
C THR A 153 6.66 13.32 15.01
N ILE A 154 7.38 13.83 14.00
CA ILE A 154 7.82 15.23 13.93
C ILE A 154 6.60 16.16 13.82
N LEU A 155 5.65 15.83 12.93
CA LEU A 155 4.41 16.56 12.80
C LEU A 155 3.62 16.58 14.11
N GLY A 156 3.61 15.44 14.81
CA GLY A 156 3.00 15.28 16.11
C GLY A 156 3.55 16.23 17.16
N GLN A 157 4.84 16.32 17.27
CA GLN A 157 5.52 17.19 18.21
C GLN A 157 5.27 18.68 17.90
N MET A 158 5.36 19.05 16.61
CA MET A 158 5.12 20.42 16.18
C MET A 158 3.62 20.81 16.25
N ALA A 159 2.73 19.91 15.86
CA ALA A 159 1.30 20.16 15.83
C ALA A 159 0.72 20.50 17.21
N SER A 160 1.22 19.91 18.28
CA SER A 160 0.73 20.20 19.63
C SER A 160 0.96 21.67 20.02
N SER A 161 2.13 22.22 19.68
CA SER A 161 2.44 23.64 19.93
C SER A 161 1.62 24.55 19.03
N PHE A 162 1.61 24.29 17.72
CA PHE A 162 0.86 25.11 16.76
C PHE A 162 -0.63 25.15 17.03
N VAL A 163 -1.23 24.02 17.39
CA VAL A 163 -2.67 24.00 17.69
C VAL A 163 -3.00 24.80 18.94
N HIS A 164 -2.16 24.74 19.98
CA HIS A 164 -2.37 25.61 21.15
C HIS A 164 -2.26 27.09 20.77
N GLU A 165 -1.31 27.44 19.90
CA GLU A 165 -1.14 28.80 19.41
C GLU A 165 -2.28 29.26 18.49
N PHE A 166 -2.86 28.38 17.68
CA PHE A 166 -4.03 28.70 16.87
C PHE A 166 -5.34 28.70 17.66
N ARG A 167 -5.49 27.81 18.64
CA ARG A 167 -6.70 27.74 19.47
C ARG A 167 -6.90 29.02 20.30
N ASN A 168 -5.81 29.63 20.78
CA ASN A 168 -5.88 30.83 21.58
C ASN A 168 -6.57 32.00 20.85
N PRO A 169 -6.12 32.49 19.68
CA PRO A 169 -6.80 33.53 18.94
C PRO A 169 -8.21 33.10 18.48
N LEU A 170 -8.41 31.84 18.09
CA LEU A 170 -9.73 31.34 17.71
C LEU A 170 -10.73 31.42 18.88
N THR A 171 -10.32 31.04 20.09
CA THR A 171 -11.17 31.14 21.30
C THR A 171 -11.53 32.57 21.60
N SER A 172 -10.56 33.49 21.44
CA SER A 172 -10.80 34.91 21.63
C SER A 172 -11.79 35.46 20.61
N ILE A 173 -11.62 35.14 19.32
CA ILE A 173 -12.53 35.61 18.26
C ILE A 173 -13.95 35.03 18.47
N MET A 174 -14.06 33.75 18.84
CA MET A 174 -15.34 33.13 19.17
C MET A 174 -16.02 33.82 20.38
N GLY A 175 -15.23 34.19 21.39
CA GLY A 175 -15.73 34.95 22.55
C GLY A 175 -16.28 36.30 22.14
N PHE A 176 -15.55 37.09 21.35
CA PHE A 176 -16.02 38.35 20.85
C PHE A 176 -17.22 38.24 19.90
N SER A 177 -17.29 37.22 19.08
CA SER A 177 -18.45 36.95 18.21
C SER A 177 -19.72 36.70 19.03
N ARG A 178 -19.62 35.98 20.16
CA ARG A 178 -20.74 35.76 21.08
C ARG A 178 -21.19 37.05 21.75
N LEU A 179 -20.26 37.86 22.24
CA LEU A 179 -20.58 39.17 22.84
C LEU A 179 -21.27 40.09 21.83
N LEU A 180 -20.79 40.12 20.58
CA LEU A 180 -21.43 40.85 19.50
C LEU A 180 -22.87 40.40 19.25
N LYS A 181 -23.12 39.09 19.32
CA LYS A 181 -24.46 38.52 19.14
C LYS A 181 -25.39 38.86 20.31
N GLU A 182 -24.85 38.88 21.55
CA GLU A 182 -25.59 39.30 22.74
C GLU A 182 -25.93 40.78 22.71
N ASP A 183 -24.98 41.65 22.37
CA ASP A 183 -25.16 43.09 22.29
C ASP A 183 -26.03 43.55 21.10
N TYR A 184 -25.91 42.81 19.98
CA TYR A 184 -26.58 43.13 18.72
C TYR A 184 -27.23 41.88 18.08
N PRO A 185 -28.38 41.40 18.60
CA PRO A 185 -28.98 40.11 18.16
C PRO A 185 -29.37 40.07 16.67
N ASN A 186 -29.57 41.22 16.04
CA ASN A 186 -29.95 41.30 14.62
C ASN A 186 -28.79 41.65 13.70
N LEU A 187 -27.53 41.57 14.16
CA LEU A 187 -26.38 41.87 13.33
C LEU A 187 -26.24 40.81 12.24
N PRO A 188 -26.28 41.19 10.93
CA PRO A 188 -26.17 40.22 9.85
C PRO A 188 -24.78 39.57 9.86
N TYR A 189 -24.74 38.33 9.41
CA TYR A 189 -23.50 37.53 9.22
C TYR A 189 -22.81 37.00 10.49
N VAL A 190 -23.20 37.35 11.71
CA VAL A 190 -22.57 36.83 12.95
C VAL A 190 -22.68 35.33 13.04
N GLU A 191 -23.83 34.76 12.66
CA GLU A 191 -24.02 33.31 12.63
C GLU A 191 -23.11 32.61 11.62
N ILE A 192 -22.87 33.22 10.46
CA ILE A 192 -21.95 32.71 9.45
C ILE A 192 -20.53 32.72 10.01
N ILE A 193 -20.12 33.85 10.66
CA ILE A 193 -18.79 33.96 11.29
C ILE A 193 -18.61 32.88 12.37
N GLU A 194 -19.60 32.68 13.24
CA GLU A 194 -19.54 31.64 14.27
C GLU A 194 -19.42 30.23 13.68
N ASN A 195 -20.11 29.94 12.59
CA ASN A 195 -20.04 28.65 11.91
C ASN A 195 -18.68 28.44 11.28
N GLU A 196 -18.12 29.43 10.59
CA GLU A 196 -16.76 29.34 10.00
C GLU A 196 -15.69 29.17 11.09
N LEU A 197 -15.80 29.87 12.21
CA LEU A 197 -14.87 29.68 13.33
C LEU A 197 -14.99 28.31 13.96
N ARG A 198 -16.19 27.74 14.06
CA ARG A 198 -16.37 26.35 14.52
C ARG A 198 -15.75 25.35 13.57
N GLN A 199 -15.92 25.52 12.26
CA GLN A 199 -15.29 24.67 11.25
C GLN A 199 -13.76 24.79 11.29
N LEU A 200 -13.22 26.00 11.43
CA LEU A 200 -11.78 26.21 11.52
C LEU A 200 -11.21 25.54 12.78
N ASN A 201 -11.86 25.73 13.95
CA ASN A 201 -11.45 25.08 15.20
C ASN A 201 -11.52 23.55 15.09
N TYR A 202 -12.51 23.04 14.38
CA TYR A 202 -12.61 21.60 14.08
C TYR A 202 -11.43 21.12 13.22
N ARG A 203 -11.08 21.80 12.10
CA ARG A 203 -9.94 21.47 11.23
C ARG A 203 -8.60 21.50 11.99
N VAL A 204 -8.42 22.52 12.85
CA VAL A 204 -7.24 22.64 13.72
C VAL A 204 -7.17 21.48 14.73
N SER A 205 -8.31 21.06 15.27
CA SER A 205 -8.39 19.93 16.21
C SER A 205 -8.12 18.59 15.54
N GLN A 206 -8.52 18.40 14.29
CA GLN A 206 -8.18 17.22 13.50
C GLN A 206 -6.66 17.05 13.31
N PHE A 207 -5.95 18.15 13.11
CA PHE A 207 -4.49 18.13 12.99
C PHE A 207 -3.79 17.62 14.26
N LEU A 208 -4.38 17.88 15.45
CA LEU A 208 -3.86 17.39 16.75
C LEU A 208 -4.00 15.88 16.94
N LEU A 209 -5.05 15.26 16.40
CA LEU A 209 -5.31 13.85 16.65
C LEU A 209 -4.27 12.92 16.01
N VAL A 210 -3.68 13.36 14.89
CA VAL A 210 -2.54 12.66 14.27
C VAL A 210 -1.30 12.70 15.16
N SER A 211 -1.17 13.76 15.97
CA SER A 211 0.04 14.05 16.75
C SER A 211 0.03 13.48 18.16
N LYS A 212 -1.15 13.20 18.72
CA LYS A 212 -1.27 12.67 20.09
C LYS A 212 -1.40 11.15 20.10
N LYS A 213 -0.27 10.44 20.12
CA LYS A 213 -0.16 9.07 20.66
C LYS A 213 -0.24 9.03 22.20
N GLY A 214 -0.94 9.95 22.83
CA GLY A 214 -1.05 10.05 24.29
C GLY A 214 -2.47 10.37 24.68
N ALA A 215 -3.19 9.39 25.19
CA ALA A 215 -4.56 9.50 25.67
C ALA A 215 -4.73 10.59 26.73
N VAL A 216 -5.61 11.52 26.47
CA VAL A 216 -6.50 11.99 27.54
C VAL A 216 -7.41 10.80 27.80
N TYR A 217 -7.37 10.21 29.01
CA TYR A 217 -8.23 9.10 29.43
C TYR A 217 -9.69 9.56 29.43
N LYS A 218 -10.33 9.56 28.24
CA LYS A 218 -11.77 9.59 28.16
C LYS A 218 -12.27 8.17 28.42
N GLN A 219 -13.34 8.03 29.17
CA GLN A 219 -14.01 6.74 29.37
C GLN A 219 -14.81 6.41 28.10
N MET A 220 -14.80 5.15 27.67
CA MET A 220 -15.72 4.67 26.66
C MET A 220 -17.15 4.77 27.20
N GLU A 221 -18.05 5.31 26.42
CA GLU A 221 -19.47 5.45 26.74
C GLU A 221 -20.32 4.68 25.72
N VAL A 222 -21.54 4.36 26.12
CA VAL A 222 -22.55 3.80 25.23
C VAL A 222 -23.41 4.95 24.75
N PHE A 223 -23.53 5.11 23.42
CA PHE A 223 -24.26 6.22 22.80
C PHE A 223 -25.13 5.75 21.63
N SER A 224 -26.21 6.45 21.37
CA SER A 224 -27.08 6.21 20.22
C SER A 224 -26.39 6.68 18.94
N VAL A 225 -26.31 5.79 17.95
CA VAL A 225 -25.75 6.12 16.62
C VAL A 225 -26.71 7.06 15.86
N TRP A 226 -28.02 6.91 16.06
CA TRP A 226 -29.01 7.81 15.50
C TRP A 226 -28.80 9.26 15.98
N GLU A 227 -28.72 9.47 17.29
CA GLU A 227 -28.48 10.80 17.86
C GLU A 227 -27.14 11.39 17.39
N LEU A 228 -26.11 10.56 17.28
CA LEU A 228 -24.82 11.00 16.78
C LEU A 228 -24.89 11.49 15.33
N PHE A 229 -25.59 10.78 14.45
CA PHE A 229 -25.77 11.24 13.07
C PHE A 229 -26.66 12.48 12.99
N ASP A 230 -27.69 12.62 13.81
CA ASP A 230 -28.52 13.83 13.89
C ASP A 230 -27.68 15.07 14.26
N GLU A 231 -26.81 14.94 15.28
CA GLU A 231 -25.85 16.01 15.64
C GLU A 231 -24.90 16.35 14.48
N ILE A 232 -24.42 15.35 13.74
CA ILE A 232 -23.47 15.54 12.63
C ILE A 232 -24.15 16.20 11.43
N LEU A 233 -25.33 15.73 11.06
CA LEU A 233 -26.08 16.28 9.92
C LEU A 233 -26.52 17.71 10.21
N SER A 234 -26.93 18.04 11.45
CA SER A 234 -27.19 19.41 11.89
C SER A 234 -25.95 20.29 11.80
N PHE A 235 -24.77 19.77 12.16
CA PHE A 235 -23.49 20.50 12.03
C PHE A 235 -23.10 20.76 10.58
N LEU A 236 -23.33 19.78 9.68
CA LEU A 236 -22.98 19.86 8.26
C LEU A 236 -24.10 20.47 7.39
N TYR A 237 -25.24 20.84 8.00
CA TYR A 237 -26.42 21.32 7.27
C TYR A 237 -26.13 22.44 6.27
N PRO A 238 -25.35 23.50 6.61
CA PRO A 238 -25.00 24.52 5.64
C PRO A 238 -24.31 23.98 4.38
N ASN A 239 -23.38 23.03 4.54
CA ASN A 239 -22.66 22.42 3.43
C ASN A 239 -23.57 21.48 2.60
N ILE A 240 -24.49 20.77 3.25
CA ILE A 240 -25.48 19.90 2.61
C ILE A 240 -26.40 20.72 1.68
N VAL A 241 -26.88 21.86 2.19
CA VAL A 241 -27.72 22.77 1.43
C VAL A 241 -26.96 23.43 0.27
N ASP A 242 -25.74 23.88 0.51
CA ASP A 242 -24.90 24.51 -0.53
C ASP A 242 -24.64 23.57 -1.71
N VAL A 243 -24.35 22.29 -1.44
CA VAL A 243 -24.13 21.27 -2.48
C VAL A 243 -25.45 20.75 -3.05
N ASN A 244 -26.58 20.99 -2.40
CA ASN A 244 -27.93 20.49 -2.75
C ASN A 244 -27.98 18.96 -2.79
N VAL A 245 -27.67 18.31 -1.65
CA VAL A 245 -27.59 16.86 -1.50
C VAL A 245 -28.79 16.30 -0.77
N ASP A 246 -29.36 15.20 -1.28
CA ASP A 246 -30.37 14.40 -0.58
C ASP A 246 -29.68 13.37 0.35
N ILE A 247 -30.09 13.36 1.62
CA ILE A 247 -29.53 12.45 2.63
C ILE A 247 -30.56 11.35 2.95
N LYS A 248 -30.21 10.11 2.67
CA LYS A 248 -31.03 8.93 2.98
C LYS A 248 -30.44 8.18 4.18
N CYS A 249 -31.17 8.18 5.30
CA CYS A 249 -30.77 7.49 6.52
C CYS A 249 -31.62 6.23 6.75
N SER A 250 -30.95 5.10 6.93
CA SER A 250 -31.54 3.82 7.34
C SER A 250 -30.83 3.34 8.61
N ILE A 251 -31.21 3.91 9.75
CA ILE A 251 -30.60 3.66 11.05
C ILE A 251 -31.69 3.24 12.04
N ASP A 252 -31.54 2.09 12.67
CA ASP A 252 -32.40 1.71 13.79
C ASP A 252 -32.16 2.66 14.97
N PRO A 253 -33.20 3.40 15.45
CA PRO A 253 -33.04 4.34 16.55
C PRO A 253 -32.57 3.69 17.86
N THR A 254 -32.74 2.39 18.03
CA THR A 254 -32.32 1.62 19.21
C THR A 254 -30.86 1.17 19.15
N PHE A 255 -30.21 1.32 17.99
CA PHE A 255 -28.83 0.88 17.80
C PHE A 255 -27.86 1.76 18.58
N GLN A 256 -27.07 1.12 19.43
CA GLN A 256 -26.07 1.75 20.27
C GLN A 256 -24.67 1.23 19.96
N LEU A 257 -23.69 2.10 20.08
CA LEU A 257 -22.27 1.75 19.96
C LEU A 257 -21.56 2.13 21.27
N LYS A 258 -20.62 1.28 21.69
CA LYS A 258 -19.73 1.56 22.83
C LYS A 258 -18.39 2.04 22.31
N GLY A 259 -17.98 3.23 22.72
CA GLY A 259 -16.72 3.82 22.26
C GLY A 259 -16.51 5.24 22.75
N TYR A 260 -15.56 5.92 22.13
CA TYR A 260 -15.32 7.35 22.35
C TYR A 260 -16.20 8.15 21.40
N LYS A 261 -17.35 8.67 21.88
CA LYS A 261 -18.36 9.38 21.07
C LYS A 261 -17.74 10.47 20.19
N ASP A 262 -16.83 11.30 20.75
CA ASP A 262 -16.19 12.38 20.02
C ASP A 262 -15.28 11.89 18.87
N GLU A 263 -14.58 10.75 19.06
CA GLU A 263 -13.75 10.16 18.03
C GLU A 263 -14.61 9.58 16.89
N MET A 264 -15.71 8.89 17.24
CA MET A 264 -16.66 8.39 16.24
C MET A 264 -17.34 9.54 15.48
N LYS A 265 -17.72 10.62 16.18
CA LYS A 265 -18.22 11.82 15.54
C LYS A 265 -17.25 12.36 14.50
N GLN A 266 -15.96 12.38 14.81
CA GLN A 266 -14.92 12.80 13.88
C GLN A 266 -14.83 11.91 12.64
N VAL A 267 -14.88 10.57 12.81
CA VAL A 267 -14.86 9.62 11.68
C VAL A 267 -15.99 9.95 10.70
N PHE A 268 -17.23 10.05 11.21
CA PHE A 268 -18.39 10.29 10.36
C PHE A 268 -18.38 11.67 9.70
N ILE A 269 -17.95 12.72 10.41
CA ILE A 269 -17.81 14.06 9.81
C ILE A 269 -16.78 14.01 8.68
N ASN A 270 -15.65 13.34 8.85
CA ASN A 270 -14.63 13.23 7.80
C ASN A 270 -15.16 12.50 6.56
N ILE A 271 -15.87 11.39 6.74
CA ILE A 271 -16.40 10.60 5.64
C ILE A 271 -17.51 11.37 4.91
N ILE A 272 -18.46 11.98 5.64
CA ILE A 272 -19.56 12.77 5.05
C ILE A 272 -19.01 14.03 4.34
N SER A 273 -18.02 14.70 4.91
CA SER A 273 -17.38 15.85 4.25
C SER A 273 -16.67 15.43 2.95
N ASN A 274 -16.03 14.26 2.93
CA ASN A 274 -15.43 13.72 1.70
C ASN A 274 -16.49 13.38 0.65
N ALA A 275 -17.65 12.87 1.07
CA ALA A 275 -18.80 12.61 0.19
C ALA A 275 -19.36 13.92 -0.40
N LEU A 276 -19.52 14.96 0.42
CA LEU A 276 -19.95 16.29 -0.04
C LEU A 276 -18.98 16.90 -1.06
N ASP A 277 -17.66 16.79 -0.80
CA ASP A 277 -16.63 17.25 -1.73
C ASP A 277 -16.70 16.50 -3.08
N ALA A 278 -16.92 15.18 -3.06
CA ALA A 278 -17.07 14.37 -4.27
C ALA A 278 -18.34 14.73 -5.07
N LEU A 279 -19.39 15.22 -4.39
CA LEU A 279 -20.65 15.64 -4.98
C LEU A 279 -20.64 17.08 -5.48
N HIS A 280 -19.71 17.91 -5.00
CA HIS A 280 -19.69 19.35 -5.34
C HIS A 280 -19.62 19.60 -6.85
N LYS A 281 -18.83 18.79 -7.59
CA LYS A 281 -18.65 18.91 -9.05
C LYS A 281 -19.66 18.09 -9.86
N LYS A 282 -20.51 17.30 -9.22
CA LYS A 282 -21.50 16.46 -9.90
C LYS A 282 -22.69 17.28 -10.41
N THR A 283 -23.13 16.98 -11.61
CA THR A 283 -24.41 17.48 -12.19
C THR A 283 -25.50 16.42 -12.03
N GLY A 284 -26.75 16.83 -11.77
CA GLY A 284 -27.87 15.93 -11.56
C GLY A 284 -28.09 15.55 -10.09
N ASP A 285 -28.75 14.43 -9.84
CA ASP A 285 -29.14 14.01 -8.49
C ASP A 285 -27.91 13.67 -7.64
N LYS A 286 -27.84 14.30 -6.48
CA LYS A 286 -26.77 14.15 -5.51
C LYS A 286 -27.30 13.47 -4.26
N GLU A 287 -26.74 12.34 -3.91
CA GLU A 287 -27.25 11.50 -2.84
C GLU A 287 -26.11 11.02 -1.92
N ILE A 288 -26.37 11.06 -0.60
CA ILE A 288 -25.56 10.37 0.41
C ILE A 288 -26.49 9.42 1.15
N GLY A 289 -26.11 8.12 1.17
CA GLY A 289 -26.78 7.08 1.95
C GLY A 289 -26.03 6.78 3.23
N ILE A 290 -26.73 6.68 4.35
CA ILE A 290 -26.21 6.27 5.66
C ILE A 290 -27.03 5.08 6.12
N GLU A 291 -26.38 3.92 6.27
CA GLU A 291 -27.05 2.66 6.61
C GLU A 291 -26.34 2.01 7.79
N VAL A 292 -27.13 1.51 8.72
CA VAL A 292 -26.67 0.67 9.83
C VAL A 292 -27.34 -0.69 9.72
N SER A 293 -26.54 -1.72 9.64
CA SER A 293 -27.01 -3.11 9.67
C SER A 293 -26.30 -3.89 10.76
N GLN A 294 -27.04 -4.77 11.42
CA GLN A 294 -26.51 -5.62 12.47
C GLN A 294 -26.84 -7.08 12.19
N THR A 295 -25.85 -7.94 12.36
CA THR A 295 -25.98 -9.39 12.38
C THR A 295 -25.51 -9.92 13.74
N PRO A 296 -25.79 -11.19 14.09
CA PRO A 296 -25.29 -11.75 15.36
C PRO A 296 -23.79 -11.66 15.55
N ASP A 297 -23.02 -11.65 14.44
CA ASP A 297 -21.56 -11.69 14.46
C ASP A 297 -20.89 -10.34 14.24
N ARG A 298 -21.61 -9.32 13.75
CA ARG A 298 -21.02 -8.04 13.40
C ARG A 298 -22.04 -6.92 13.25
N SER A 299 -21.60 -5.70 13.52
CA SER A 299 -22.32 -4.47 13.21
C SER A 299 -21.59 -3.73 12.07
N LEU A 300 -22.34 -3.24 11.11
CA LEU A 300 -21.84 -2.57 9.93
C LEU A 300 -22.49 -1.19 9.81
N ILE A 301 -21.68 -0.13 9.82
CA ILE A 301 -22.10 1.24 9.52
C ILE A 301 -21.53 1.59 8.15
N THR A 302 -22.39 2.02 7.24
CA THR A 302 -22.03 2.33 5.87
C THR A 302 -22.41 3.77 5.54
N VAL A 303 -21.49 4.49 4.91
CA VAL A 303 -21.75 5.79 4.30
C VAL A 303 -21.40 5.69 2.83
N SER A 304 -22.37 5.98 1.98
CA SER A 304 -22.22 5.91 0.52
C SER A 304 -22.58 7.25 -0.13
N ASN A 305 -21.99 7.53 -1.27
CA ASN A 305 -22.34 8.66 -2.11
C ASN A 305 -22.24 8.31 -3.59
N ASN A 306 -23.05 8.99 -4.41
CA ASN A 306 -23.05 8.82 -5.86
C ASN A 306 -22.20 9.89 -6.59
N GLY A 307 -21.18 10.42 -5.96
CA GLY A 307 -20.23 11.40 -6.52
C GLY A 307 -19.20 10.79 -7.46
N SER A 308 -18.16 11.55 -7.79
CA SER A 308 -17.05 11.07 -8.63
C SER A 308 -16.39 9.83 -8.02
N PRO A 309 -16.12 8.78 -8.81
CA PRO A 309 -15.49 7.57 -8.30
C PRO A 309 -14.02 7.79 -7.91
N ILE A 310 -13.54 6.98 -6.99
CA ILE A 310 -12.13 6.89 -6.66
C ILE A 310 -11.47 5.91 -7.64
N PRO A 311 -10.41 6.30 -8.36
CA PRO A 311 -9.68 5.40 -9.25
C PRO A 311 -9.22 4.13 -8.54
N PRO A 312 -9.31 2.93 -9.19
CA PRO A 312 -9.00 1.66 -8.56
C PRO A 312 -7.56 1.55 -8.02
N ASP A 313 -6.60 2.18 -8.69
CA ASP A 313 -5.19 2.25 -8.30
C ASP A 313 -4.97 3.06 -7.02
N LEU A 314 -5.90 3.96 -6.67
CA LEU A 314 -5.84 4.77 -5.47
C LEU A 314 -6.51 4.13 -4.25
N LEU A 315 -7.41 3.15 -4.43
CA LEU A 315 -8.15 2.52 -3.34
C LEU A 315 -7.24 1.89 -2.27
N SER A 316 -6.07 1.39 -2.67
CA SER A 316 -5.09 0.81 -1.75
C SER A 316 -4.35 1.83 -0.89
N VAL A 317 -4.31 3.11 -1.30
CA VAL A 317 -3.50 4.16 -0.66
C VAL A 317 -4.33 5.30 -0.06
N ILE A 318 -5.65 5.34 -0.23
CA ILE A 318 -6.50 6.42 0.30
C ILE A 318 -6.46 6.56 1.83
N PHE A 319 -6.09 5.49 2.54
CA PHE A 319 -5.93 5.47 3.99
C PHE A 319 -4.49 5.75 4.45
N GLU A 320 -3.55 5.95 3.51
CA GLU A 320 -2.18 6.31 3.86
C GLU A 320 -2.11 7.78 4.30
N PRO A 321 -1.28 8.10 5.30
CA PRO A 321 -1.15 9.47 5.79
C PRO A 321 -0.59 10.39 4.69
N PHE A 322 -1.10 11.62 4.62
CA PHE A 322 -0.75 12.66 3.65
C PHE A 322 -1.15 12.37 2.19
N PHE A 323 -1.85 11.29 1.94
CA PHE A 323 -2.39 11.02 0.62
C PHE A 323 -3.63 11.89 0.37
N THR A 324 -3.61 12.69 -0.68
CA THR A 324 -4.73 13.53 -1.10
C THR A 324 -4.70 13.81 -2.59
N THR A 325 -5.87 13.85 -3.20
CA THR A 325 -6.08 14.30 -4.59
C THR A 325 -6.63 15.73 -4.64
N LYS A 326 -6.82 16.37 -3.48
CA LYS A 326 -7.38 17.73 -3.35
C LYS A 326 -6.24 18.74 -3.20
N GLU A 327 -6.30 19.90 -3.91
CA GLU A 327 -5.28 20.94 -3.85
C GLU A 327 -5.07 21.51 -2.43
N LEU A 328 -6.13 21.64 -1.64
CA LEU A 328 -6.11 22.13 -0.25
C LEU A 328 -6.34 21.02 0.78
N GLY A 329 -6.24 19.76 0.37
CA GLY A 329 -6.44 18.61 1.25
C GLY A 329 -5.19 18.32 2.09
N THR A 330 -5.36 18.06 3.38
CA THR A 330 -4.26 17.66 4.27
C THR A 330 -3.82 16.21 4.07
N GLY A 331 -4.66 15.37 3.43
CA GLY A 331 -4.42 13.93 3.29
C GLY A 331 -4.44 13.13 4.60
N ILE A 332 -4.95 13.73 5.68
CA ILE A 332 -4.92 13.15 7.02
C ILE A 332 -6.28 12.53 7.40
N GLY A 333 -7.37 13.03 6.83
CA GLY A 333 -8.73 12.70 7.27
C GLY A 333 -9.06 11.22 7.26
N LEU A 334 -8.82 10.52 6.15
CA LEU A 334 -9.09 9.07 6.05
C LEU A 334 -8.12 8.21 6.86
N TYR A 335 -6.86 8.62 6.96
CA TYR A 335 -5.89 7.97 7.85
C TYR A 335 -6.38 8.01 9.31
N VAL A 336 -6.83 9.18 9.79
CA VAL A 336 -7.40 9.33 11.15
C VAL A 336 -8.66 8.47 11.32
N CYS A 337 -9.51 8.36 10.29
CA CYS A 337 -10.67 7.47 10.35
C CYS A 337 -10.23 6.02 10.59
N LYS A 338 -9.24 5.54 9.85
CA LYS A 338 -8.70 4.19 10.01
C LYS A 338 -8.13 3.95 11.40
N GLU A 339 -7.27 4.84 11.89
CA GLU A 339 -6.66 4.76 13.23
C GLU A 339 -7.72 4.74 14.36
N ILE A 340 -8.78 5.55 14.23
CA ILE A 340 -9.88 5.57 15.21
C ILE A 340 -10.67 4.26 15.17
N ILE A 341 -11.07 3.80 13.99
CA ILE A 341 -11.86 2.58 13.84
C ILE A 341 -11.08 1.35 14.34
N GLU A 342 -9.79 1.24 13.98
CA GLU A 342 -8.92 0.15 14.45
C GLU A 342 -8.72 0.19 15.99
N ARG A 343 -8.62 1.38 16.58
CA ARG A 343 -8.57 1.54 18.05
C ARG A 343 -9.84 1.06 18.75
N HIS A 344 -10.99 1.17 18.06
CA HIS A 344 -12.27 0.65 18.54
C HIS A 344 -12.47 -0.86 18.20
N GLY A 345 -11.41 -1.57 17.77
CA GLY A 345 -11.48 -2.99 17.42
C GLY A 345 -12.22 -3.27 16.10
N GLY A 346 -12.51 -2.24 15.32
CA GLY A 346 -13.22 -2.33 14.05
C GLY A 346 -12.29 -2.34 12.83
N THR A 347 -12.89 -2.45 11.65
CA THR A 347 -12.21 -2.29 10.37
C THR A 347 -12.96 -1.31 9.47
N ILE A 348 -12.22 -0.54 8.67
CA ILE A 348 -12.80 0.35 7.66
C ILE A 348 -12.33 -0.07 6.27
N THR A 349 -13.26 -0.13 5.31
CA THR A 349 -13.01 -0.43 3.91
C THR A 349 -13.67 0.59 3.01
N CYS A 350 -13.17 0.70 1.78
CA CYS A 350 -13.75 1.55 0.75
C CYS A 350 -13.91 0.77 -0.55
N GLU A 351 -15.10 0.84 -1.12
CA GLU A 351 -15.42 0.35 -2.45
C GLU A 351 -15.87 1.52 -3.30
N SER A 352 -15.40 1.63 -4.53
CA SER A 352 -15.80 2.69 -5.44
C SER A 352 -16.04 2.16 -6.85
N THR A 353 -17.16 2.53 -7.41
CA THR A 353 -17.60 2.19 -8.77
C THR A 353 -18.07 3.48 -9.46
N ASP A 354 -18.36 3.43 -10.75
CA ASP A 354 -18.92 4.57 -11.49
C ASP A 354 -20.31 5.01 -10.96
N GLN A 355 -20.98 4.15 -10.18
CA GLN A 355 -22.30 4.46 -9.64
C GLN A 355 -22.25 5.03 -8.24
N GLN A 356 -21.34 4.53 -7.39
CA GLN A 356 -21.22 4.95 -6.01
C GLN A 356 -19.85 4.66 -5.41
N THR A 357 -19.47 5.50 -4.44
CA THR A 357 -18.38 5.25 -3.50
C THR A 357 -18.98 4.92 -2.14
N LYS A 358 -18.50 3.85 -1.49
CA LYS A 358 -19.03 3.29 -0.25
C LYS A 358 -17.92 3.06 0.75
N PHE A 359 -18.02 3.71 1.91
CA PHE A 359 -17.17 3.44 3.08
C PHE A 359 -17.93 2.56 4.05
N SER A 360 -17.33 1.44 4.44
CA SER A 360 -17.92 0.44 5.34
C SER A 360 -17.07 0.29 6.60
N MET A 361 -17.67 0.53 7.76
CA MET A 361 -17.05 0.40 9.08
C MET A 361 -17.69 -0.77 9.82
N GLN A 362 -16.90 -1.79 10.09
CA GLN A 362 -17.34 -3.02 10.76
C GLN A 362 -16.83 -3.07 12.19
N PHE A 363 -17.70 -3.43 13.13
CA PHE A 363 -17.40 -3.58 14.55
C PHE A 363 -17.80 -4.97 15.05
N ASN A 364 -17.13 -5.44 16.10
CA ASN A 364 -17.47 -6.69 16.76
C ASN A 364 -18.74 -6.55 17.62
N PRO A 365 -19.52 -7.62 17.82
CA PRO A 365 -20.79 -7.57 18.56
C PRO A 365 -20.68 -7.10 20.01
N CYS A 366 -19.54 -7.35 20.68
CA CYS A 366 -19.31 -6.91 22.06
C CYS A 366 -19.15 -5.39 22.19
N ASP A 367 -18.92 -4.67 21.08
CA ASP A 367 -18.82 -3.22 21.05
C ASP A 367 -20.18 -2.56 20.78
N THR A 368 -21.23 -3.36 20.52
CA THR A 368 -22.59 -2.90 20.26
C THR A 368 -23.52 -3.42 21.36
N CYS A 369 -24.23 -2.50 22.03
CA CYS A 369 -25.24 -2.85 23.02
C CYS A 369 -26.62 -2.80 22.34
N THR A 370 -27.25 -3.94 22.13
CA THR A 370 -28.69 -3.98 21.85
C THR A 370 -29.42 -4.01 23.17
N SER A 371 -30.29 -3.04 23.44
CA SER A 371 -31.30 -3.16 24.47
C SER A 371 -32.20 -4.34 24.07
N GLY A 372 -32.09 -5.45 24.81
CA GLY A 372 -32.82 -6.67 24.53
C GLY A 372 -34.32 -6.39 24.35
N SER A 373 -34.85 -6.85 23.24
CA SER A 373 -36.29 -6.98 23.03
C SER A 373 -36.83 -7.96 24.06
N MET A 374 -37.28 -7.49 25.22
CA MET A 374 -38.24 -8.21 26.03
C MET A 374 -39.57 -8.20 25.25
N SER A 375 -39.83 -9.25 24.53
CA SER A 375 -41.19 -9.57 24.08
C SER A 375 -42.05 -9.86 25.31
N MET A 376 -42.74 -8.85 25.83
CA MET A 376 -43.88 -9.07 26.70
C MET A 376 -45.06 -9.55 25.85
N SER A 377 -45.25 -10.86 25.79
CA SER A 377 -46.49 -11.48 25.43
C SER A 377 -47.48 -11.23 26.57
N HIS A 378 -48.36 -10.24 26.41
CA HIS A 378 -49.59 -10.17 27.21
C HIS A 378 -50.65 -11.05 26.52
N HIS A 379 -50.88 -12.20 27.12
CA HIS A 379 -52.17 -12.86 27.05
C HIS A 379 -53.10 -12.20 28.09
N ILE A 380 -54.18 -11.61 27.64
CA ILE A 380 -55.53 -11.65 28.20
C ILE A 380 -56.51 -11.74 27.03
#